data_348096dcfbc1ac0896b9fe08f5803304
#
_entry.id   348096dcfbc1ac0896b9fe08f5803304
#
_cell.length_a   1.000
_cell.length_b   1.000
_cell.length_c   1.000
_cell.angle_alpha   90.00
_cell.angle_beta   90.00
_cell.angle_gamma   90.00
#
_symmetry.space_group_name_H-M   'P 1'
#
loop_
_entity.id
_entity.type
_entity.pdbx_description
1 polymer ?
#
loop_
_entity_poly.entity_id
_entity_poly.type
_entity_poly.pdbx_seq_one_letter_code
_entity_poly.pdbx_strand_id
1 'polypeptide(L)'
;MTHYRDSIMDYDILNLEDFEFQSGITVPNVKLAYKTYGKLNDDASNAVLLLHGISGTHESAVSVLIKGRNRAISPEKHFIIAPNMFGNGLSSSPSNTPPPFDGSDFPSVTIYDNVRAQHKLVTEVLGISKLRLVVGSSMGGLQSFHWAAIYPDLVENVVPICATAKCSGHNWLFLESLIATLVADPIFAGGSYAEYPHEGMRAFCTVYAAWAFSQEFFRQDGHIKLGLDSFKDTPDVLAQLFIPQDPNDLLTRIRVWQNADISDNPIYQGDFESALGSIKAKAMLMPASTDQYFWSDDNRDEASVIPYAELREIPTIWGHMGGLGMDSNDRDFIDKAIGELID
;
A
#
# COMPACT_ATOMS: atom_id res chain seq x y z
N MET A 1 -4.65 -25.72 24.68
CA MET A 1 -3.20 -25.52 24.88
C MET A 1 -2.50 -25.99 23.62
N THR A 2 -2.24 -25.13 22.71
CA THR A 2 -1.48 -25.44 21.49
C THR A 2 -0.32 -24.47 21.48
N HIS A 3 0.87 -25.03 21.61
CA HIS A 3 2.14 -24.31 21.55
C HIS A 3 2.23 -23.56 20.21
N TYR A 4 2.07 -22.25 20.25
CA TYR A 4 2.56 -21.39 19.17
C TYR A 4 4.09 -21.48 19.26
N ARG A 5 4.68 -22.20 18.30
CA ARG A 5 6.13 -22.22 18.11
C ARG A 5 6.59 -20.78 17.95
N ASP A 6 7.67 -20.41 18.62
CA ASP A 6 8.52 -19.28 18.26
C ASP A 6 8.91 -19.41 16.77
N SER A 7 8.11 -18.85 15.88
CA SER A 7 8.51 -18.68 14.50
C SER A 7 9.60 -17.62 14.53
N ILE A 8 10.81 -18.00 14.15
CA ILE A 8 11.88 -17.07 13.84
C ILE A 8 11.26 -16.03 12.92
N MET A 9 11.19 -14.77 13.38
CA MET A 9 10.66 -13.67 12.57
C MET A 9 11.51 -13.58 11.31
N ASP A 10 10.90 -13.72 10.14
CA ASP A 10 11.59 -13.66 8.86
C ASP A 10 11.64 -12.21 8.32
N TYR A 11 11.78 -11.23 9.24
CA TYR A 11 11.93 -9.81 8.93
C TYR A 11 12.71 -9.10 10.04
N ASP A 12 13.27 -7.95 9.71
CA ASP A 12 14.02 -7.09 10.63
C ASP A 12 13.12 -5.98 11.21
N ILE A 13 13.55 -5.39 12.32
CA ILE A 13 12.85 -4.27 12.98
C ILE A 13 13.81 -3.09 13.14
N LEU A 14 13.41 -1.93 12.63
CA LEU A 14 13.97 -0.65 13.00
C LEU A 14 13.19 -0.07 14.18
N ASN A 15 13.88 0.15 15.31
CA ASN A 15 13.31 0.87 16.44
C ASN A 15 13.53 2.37 16.24
N LEU A 16 12.42 3.13 16.29
CA LEU A 16 12.40 4.59 16.21
C LEU A 16 12.13 5.12 17.61
N GLU A 17 13.14 5.68 18.26
CA GLU A 17 12.98 6.32 19.56
C GLU A 17 12.19 7.62 19.38
N ASP A 18 11.22 7.86 20.28
CA ASP A 18 10.43 9.11 20.33
C ASP A 18 9.94 9.60 18.95
N PHE A 19 9.22 8.74 18.25
CA PHE A 19 8.67 9.11 16.93
C PHE A 19 7.45 10.00 17.08
N GLU A 20 7.56 11.25 16.63
CA GLU A 20 6.45 12.19 16.56
C GLU A 20 5.67 11.98 15.27
N PHE A 21 4.39 11.56 15.40
CA PHE A 21 3.47 11.47 14.29
C PHE A 21 3.00 12.86 13.83
N GLN A 22 2.51 12.97 12.61
CA GLN A 22 1.97 14.22 12.05
C GLN A 22 0.83 14.79 12.90
N SER A 23 0.12 13.95 13.64
CA SER A 23 -0.87 14.35 14.64
C SER A 23 -0.31 15.14 15.83
N GLY A 24 1.02 15.26 15.98
CA GLY A 24 1.70 15.87 17.10
C GLY A 24 1.86 14.95 18.32
N ILE A 25 1.43 13.71 18.23
CA ILE A 25 1.60 12.72 19.31
C ILE A 25 2.94 12.04 19.14
N THR A 26 3.77 12.07 20.20
CA THR A 26 5.03 11.34 20.26
C THR A 26 4.83 10.01 20.96
N VAL A 27 5.24 8.93 20.30
CA VAL A 27 5.19 7.56 20.84
C VAL A 27 6.61 7.04 21.02
N PRO A 28 6.96 6.56 22.22
CA PRO A 28 8.27 5.97 22.46
C PRO A 28 8.37 4.58 21.79
N ASN A 29 9.57 4.25 21.29
CA ASN A 29 9.88 2.90 20.79
C ASN A 29 8.96 2.39 19.66
N VAL A 30 8.62 3.27 18.71
CA VAL A 30 7.88 2.88 17.52
C VAL A 30 8.72 1.93 16.66
N LYS A 31 8.09 0.87 16.16
CA LYS A 31 8.75 -0.17 15.38
C LYS A 31 8.34 -0.10 13.92
N LEU A 32 9.32 -0.10 13.03
CA LEU A 32 9.14 -0.31 11.61
C LEU A 32 9.70 -1.68 11.24
N ALA A 33 8.82 -2.63 10.94
CA ALA A 33 9.21 -3.94 10.43
C ALA A 33 9.53 -3.85 8.93
N TYR A 34 10.58 -4.53 8.49
CA TYR A 34 10.99 -4.52 7.09
C TYR A 34 11.73 -5.80 6.70
N LYS A 35 11.78 -6.09 5.42
CA LYS A 35 12.59 -7.18 4.87
C LYS A 35 13.43 -6.64 3.71
N THR A 36 14.66 -7.16 3.57
CA THR A 36 15.48 -6.90 2.39
C THR A 36 15.73 -8.20 1.61
N TYR A 37 15.86 -8.06 0.29
CA TYR A 37 16.16 -9.18 -0.60
C TYR A 37 17.27 -8.77 -1.57
N GLY A 38 18.08 -9.73 -2.00
CA GLY A 38 19.19 -9.48 -2.90
C GLY A 38 20.40 -8.84 -2.22
N LYS A 39 21.27 -8.24 -3.01
CA LYS A 39 22.51 -7.62 -2.53
C LYS A 39 22.68 -6.22 -3.11
N LEU A 40 22.97 -5.25 -2.24
CA LEU A 40 23.35 -3.90 -2.67
C LEU A 40 24.71 -3.96 -3.37
N ASN A 41 24.80 -3.34 -4.54
CA ASN A 41 26.07 -3.24 -5.26
C ASN A 41 26.97 -2.14 -4.65
N ASP A 42 28.23 -2.10 -5.07
CA ASP A 42 29.26 -1.26 -4.43
C ASP A 42 28.97 0.25 -4.57
N ASP A 43 28.27 0.66 -5.64
CA ASP A 43 27.88 2.04 -5.90
C ASP A 43 26.45 2.37 -5.45
N ALA A 44 25.77 1.42 -4.80
CA ALA A 44 24.40 1.52 -4.31
C ALA A 44 23.35 1.89 -5.39
N SER A 45 23.63 1.64 -6.67
CA SER A 45 22.78 2.05 -7.80
C SER A 45 21.59 1.12 -8.08
N ASN A 46 21.50 -0.04 -7.38
CA ASN A 46 20.48 -1.07 -7.64
C ASN A 46 19.40 -1.17 -6.55
N ALA A 47 19.27 -0.14 -5.71
CA ALA A 47 18.30 -0.15 -4.62
C ALA A 47 16.87 0.10 -5.13
N VAL A 48 15.93 -0.79 -4.77
CA VAL A 48 14.50 -0.71 -5.10
C VAL A 48 13.69 -0.70 -3.82
N LEU A 49 12.79 0.27 -3.67
CA LEU A 49 11.83 0.33 -2.58
C LEU A 49 10.49 -0.22 -3.07
N LEU A 50 10.03 -1.29 -2.42
CA LEU A 50 8.83 -2.03 -2.77
C LEU A 50 7.77 -1.89 -1.70
N LEU A 51 6.65 -1.25 -2.04
CA LEU A 51 5.62 -0.82 -1.09
C LEU A 51 4.33 -1.62 -1.25
N HIS A 52 3.80 -2.10 -0.11
CA HIS A 52 2.60 -2.95 -0.11
C HIS A 52 1.29 -2.17 0.01
N GLY A 53 0.19 -2.80 -0.42
CA GLY A 53 -1.17 -2.29 -0.31
C GLY A 53 -1.81 -2.50 1.07
N ILE A 54 -3.11 -2.17 1.20
CA ILE A 54 -3.83 -2.15 2.48
C ILE A 54 -3.87 -3.50 3.21
N SER A 55 -4.05 -4.60 2.49
CA SER A 55 -4.08 -5.95 3.08
C SER A 55 -2.71 -6.58 3.23
N GLY A 56 -1.66 -5.86 2.81
CA GLY A 56 -0.35 -6.43 2.54
C GLY A 56 0.64 -6.38 3.69
N THR A 57 1.70 -7.12 3.44
CA THR A 57 2.98 -7.08 4.16
C THR A 57 4.11 -7.05 3.14
N HIS A 58 5.36 -6.99 3.60
CA HIS A 58 6.54 -7.17 2.74
C HIS A 58 6.44 -8.42 1.84
N GLU A 59 5.84 -9.53 2.32
CA GLU A 59 5.69 -10.76 1.53
C GLU A 59 4.70 -10.61 0.38
N SER A 60 3.58 -9.91 0.59
CA SER A 60 2.57 -9.71 -0.45
C SER A 60 3.09 -8.84 -1.58
N ALA A 61 3.85 -7.77 -1.27
CA ALA A 61 4.48 -6.91 -2.26
C ALA A 61 5.45 -7.72 -3.14
N VAL A 62 6.29 -8.57 -2.52
CA VAL A 62 7.18 -9.50 -3.22
C VAL A 62 6.42 -10.48 -4.10
N SER A 63 5.31 -11.02 -3.58
CA SER A 63 4.47 -11.97 -4.33
C SER A 63 3.91 -11.38 -5.62
N VAL A 64 3.53 -10.11 -5.61
CA VAL A 64 2.92 -9.43 -6.77
C VAL A 64 3.96 -9.07 -7.83
N LEU A 65 5.09 -8.46 -7.45
CA LEU A 65 6.01 -7.82 -8.38
C LEU A 65 7.32 -8.59 -8.64
N ILE A 66 7.70 -9.53 -7.77
CA ILE A 66 9.00 -10.21 -7.85
C ILE A 66 8.86 -11.70 -8.15
N LYS A 67 7.81 -12.35 -7.66
CA LYS A 67 7.65 -13.80 -7.75
C LYS A 67 7.52 -14.27 -9.20
N GLY A 68 8.46 -15.08 -9.66
CA GLY A 68 8.52 -15.64 -11.02
C GLY A 68 9.92 -15.58 -11.58
N ARG A 69 10.14 -16.21 -12.75
CA ARG A 69 11.42 -16.16 -13.46
C ARG A 69 11.47 -14.94 -14.36
N ASN A 70 12.65 -14.35 -14.49
CA ASN A 70 12.93 -13.24 -15.41
C ASN A 70 12.06 -11.99 -15.19
N ARG A 71 11.76 -11.67 -13.93
CA ARG A 71 11.05 -10.45 -13.60
C ARG A 71 11.93 -9.22 -13.78
N ALA A 72 11.31 -8.07 -14.09
CA ALA A 72 11.99 -6.78 -14.18
C ALA A 72 12.68 -6.44 -12.85
N ILE A 73 11.96 -6.65 -11.74
CA ILE A 73 12.52 -6.54 -10.41
C ILE A 73 12.84 -7.95 -9.89
N SER A 74 14.10 -8.19 -9.55
CA SER A 74 14.51 -9.48 -9.00
C SER A 74 15.65 -9.34 -8.00
N PRO A 75 15.74 -10.22 -6.98
CA PRO A 75 16.83 -10.23 -5.99
C PRO A 75 18.22 -10.52 -6.60
N GLU A 76 18.28 -11.11 -7.80
CA GLU A 76 19.52 -11.36 -8.52
C GLU A 76 20.13 -10.08 -9.09
N LYS A 77 19.30 -9.07 -9.37
CA LYS A 77 19.72 -7.80 -9.99
C LYS A 77 19.65 -6.64 -9.00
N HIS A 78 18.70 -6.67 -8.07
CA HIS A 78 18.34 -5.53 -7.24
C HIS A 78 18.47 -5.83 -5.75
N PHE A 79 18.84 -4.81 -5.00
CA PHE A 79 18.66 -4.78 -3.55
C PHE A 79 17.28 -4.22 -3.25
N ILE A 80 16.37 -5.08 -2.83
CA ILE A 80 14.96 -4.76 -2.64
C ILE A 80 14.67 -4.53 -1.17
N ILE A 81 14.09 -3.40 -0.84
CA ILE A 81 13.70 -2.99 0.50
C ILE A 81 12.17 -3.02 0.54
N ALA A 82 11.60 -3.85 1.39
CA ALA A 82 10.15 -4.00 1.55
C ALA A 82 9.74 -3.67 3.01
N PRO A 83 9.51 -2.38 3.33
CA PRO A 83 9.05 -1.99 4.65
C PRO A 83 7.56 -2.29 4.82
N ASN A 84 7.16 -2.51 6.08
CA ASN A 84 5.77 -2.62 6.47
C ASN A 84 5.22 -1.27 6.96
N MET A 85 3.95 -1.00 6.66
CA MET A 85 3.30 0.22 7.14
C MET A 85 2.97 0.13 8.62
N PHE A 86 2.92 1.26 9.30
CA PHE A 86 2.25 1.35 10.60
C PHE A 86 0.78 0.92 10.47
N GLY A 87 0.28 0.24 11.46
CA GLY A 87 -1.08 -0.29 11.46
C GLY A 87 -1.25 -1.60 10.67
N ASN A 88 -0.17 -2.30 10.25
CA ASN A 88 -0.33 -3.56 9.53
C ASN A 88 -0.12 -4.82 10.39
N GLY A 89 0.02 -4.66 11.70
CA GLY A 89 0.22 -5.76 12.64
C GLY A 89 1.67 -6.23 12.79
N LEU A 90 2.59 -5.84 11.91
CA LEU A 90 4.04 -6.15 12.00
C LEU A 90 4.84 -4.95 12.48
N SER A 91 4.65 -3.79 11.90
CA SER A 91 5.09 -2.50 12.44
C SER A 91 4.19 -2.09 13.61
N SER A 92 4.53 -1.02 14.32
CA SER A 92 3.67 -0.49 15.39
C SER A 92 2.25 -0.29 14.91
N SER A 93 1.30 -0.84 15.64
CA SER A 93 -0.10 -0.98 15.27
C SER A 93 -0.98 -0.95 16.52
N PRO A 94 -2.27 -0.65 16.42
CA PRO A 94 -3.21 -0.79 17.51
C PRO A 94 -3.10 -2.11 18.27
N SER A 95 -2.95 -3.23 17.56
CA SER A 95 -2.93 -4.58 18.12
C SER A 95 -1.64 -4.95 18.85
N ASN A 96 -0.53 -4.23 18.65
CA ASN A 96 0.78 -4.62 19.17
C ASN A 96 1.57 -3.50 19.88
N THR A 97 1.00 -2.31 19.98
CA THR A 97 1.58 -1.19 20.74
C THR A 97 1.08 -1.25 22.18
N PRO A 98 1.96 -1.06 23.20
CA PRO A 98 1.53 -1.11 24.59
C PRO A 98 0.74 0.13 25.01
N PRO A 99 -0.08 0.04 26.08
CA PRO A 99 -0.73 1.22 26.67
C PRO A 99 0.27 2.36 26.97
N PRO A 100 -0.14 3.61 26.81
CA PRO A 100 -1.49 4.11 26.56
C PRO A 100 -1.83 4.26 25.06
N PHE A 101 -1.08 3.67 24.15
CA PHE A 101 -1.21 3.84 22.69
C PHE A 101 -1.70 2.57 22.00
N ASP A 102 -2.44 1.71 22.70
CA ASP A 102 -3.00 0.47 22.17
C ASP A 102 -4.45 0.62 21.69
N GLY A 103 -4.94 -0.33 20.91
CA GLY A 103 -6.31 -0.41 20.45
C GLY A 103 -6.82 0.89 19.80
N SER A 104 -7.95 1.40 20.28
CA SER A 104 -8.55 2.65 19.77
C SER A 104 -7.75 3.92 20.11
N ASP A 105 -6.80 3.83 21.06
CA ASP A 105 -5.97 4.95 21.48
C ASP A 105 -4.67 5.07 20.68
N PHE A 106 -4.48 4.20 19.70
CA PHE A 106 -3.34 4.30 18.77
C PHE A 106 -3.39 5.64 18.02
N PRO A 107 -2.25 6.35 17.88
CA PRO A 107 -2.23 7.67 17.23
C PRO A 107 -2.76 7.63 15.80
N SER A 108 -3.34 8.73 15.36
CA SER A 108 -3.63 8.92 13.94
C SER A 108 -2.34 8.93 13.15
N VAL A 109 -2.25 8.05 12.16
CA VAL A 109 -1.10 7.86 11.27
C VAL A 109 -1.44 8.35 9.88
N THR A 110 -0.45 8.87 9.16
CA THR A 110 -0.59 9.31 7.76
C THR A 110 0.38 8.56 6.84
N ILE A 111 0.22 8.71 5.51
CA ILE A 111 1.24 8.25 4.56
C ILE A 111 2.56 9.00 4.79
N TYR A 112 2.50 10.29 5.12
CA TYR A 112 3.68 11.09 5.44
C TYR A 112 4.49 10.50 6.61
N ASP A 113 3.84 10.03 7.67
CA ASP A 113 4.52 9.38 8.79
C ASP A 113 5.21 8.09 8.36
N ASN A 114 4.53 7.26 7.57
CA ASN A 114 5.11 6.03 7.03
C ASN A 114 6.34 6.31 6.18
N VAL A 115 6.25 7.28 5.28
CA VAL A 115 7.35 7.66 4.39
C VAL A 115 8.53 8.25 5.16
N ARG A 116 8.31 9.04 6.23
CA ARG A 116 9.39 9.53 7.11
C ARG A 116 10.11 8.39 7.83
N ALA A 117 9.37 7.42 8.35
CA ALA A 117 9.96 6.25 9.01
C ALA A 117 10.76 5.38 8.02
N GLN A 118 10.22 5.16 6.84
CA GLN A 118 10.88 4.45 5.75
C GLN A 118 12.12 5.19 5.25
N HIS A 119 12.09 6.52 5.19
CA HIS A 119 13.24 7.34 4.81
C HIS A 119 14.40 7.14 5.79
N LYS A 120 14.15 7.14 7.11
CA LYS A 120 15.18 6.81 8.10
C LYS A 120 15.77 5.42 7.89
N LEU A 121 14.93 4.42 7.57
CA LEU A 121 15.42 3.08 7.23
C LEU A 121 16.37 3.13 6.03
N VAL A 122 15.95 3.77 4.95
CA VAL A 122 16.71 3.81 3.69
C VAL A 122 18.01 4.55 3.84
N THR A 123 18.00 5.74 4.46
CA THR A 123 19.17 6.64 4.48
C THR A 123 20.08 6.42 5.68
N GLU A 124 19.52 6.26 6.89
CA GLU A 124 20.32 6.21 8.11
C GLU A 124 20.76 4.78 8.46
N VAL A 125 19.91 3.77 8.19
CA VAL A 125 20.21 2.37 8.54
C VAL A 125 20.91 1.66 7.38
N LEU A 126 20.36 1.81 6.15
CA LEU A 126 20.88 1.11 4.98
C LEU A 126 21.93 1.94 4.20
N GLY A 127 22.10 3.22 4.52
CA GLY A 127 23.09 4.10 3.92
C GLY A 127 22.86 4.42 2.44
N ILE A 128 21.60 4.32 1.98
CA ILE A 128 21.24 4.49 0.57
C ILE A 128 20.90 5.95 0.29
N SER A 129 21.61 6.55 -0.65
CA SER A 129 21.44 7.95 -1.06
C SER A 129 20.63 8.11 -2.35
N LYS A 130 20.33 6.99 -3.05
CA LYS A 130 19.49 6.97 -4.26
C LYS A 130 18.72 5.68 -4.38
N LEU A 131 17.44 5.79 -4.74
CA LEU A 131 16.57 4.68 -5.07
C LEU A 131 16.40 4.65 -6.60
N ARG A 132 16.85 3.55 -7.22
CA ARG A 132 16.63 3.31 -8.65
C ARG A 132 15.17 3.26 -9.00
N LEU A 133 14.36 2.72 -8.10
CA LEU A 133 12.92 2.59 -8.28
C LEU A 133 12.20 2.63 -6.93
N VAL A 134 11.10 3.38 -6.89
CA VAL A 134 10.06 3.26 -5.86
C VAL A 134 8.79 2.77 -6.54
N VAL A 135 8.25 1.65 -6.08
CA VAL A 135 7.10 1.00 -6.72
C VAL A 135 6.16 0.40 -5.69
N GLY A 136 4.87 0.48 -5.96
CA GLY A 136 3.85 -0.17 -5.14
C GLY A 136 2.48 -0.10 -5.77
N SER A 137 1.61 -1.05 -5.38
CA SER A 137 0.23 -1.09 -5.83
C SER A 137 -0.71 -0.60 -4.74
N SER A 138 -1.81 0.06 -5.13
CA SER A 138 -2.84 0.52 -4.20
C SER A 138 -2.26 1.50 -3.15
N MET A 139 -2.40 1.24 -1.86
CA MET A 139 -1.74 2.04 -0.82
C MET A 139 -0.21 2.08 -0.97
N GLY A 140 0.40 1.07 -1.59
CA GLY A 140 1.81 1.12 -1.97
C GLY A 140 2.08 2.19 -3.02
N GLY A 141 1.15 2.39 -3.95
CA GLY A 141 1.21 3.46 -4.94
C GLY A 141 1.01 4.85 -4.33
N LEU A 142 0.09 5.01 -3.35
CA LEU A 142 -0.03 6.25 -2.57
C LEU A 142 1.30 6.60 -1.88
N GLN A 143 1.94 5.61 -1.25
CA GLN A 143 3.26 5.81 -0.65
C GLN A 143 4.31 6.16 -1.69
N SER A 144 4.25 5.57 -2.89
CA SER A 144 5.20 5.85 -3.99
C SER A 144 5.13 7.31 -4.44
N PHE A 145 3.91 7.86 -4.59
CA PHE A 145 3.72 9.28 -4.88
C PHE A 145 4.31 10.18 -3.77
N HIS A 146 4.04 9.85 -2.50
CA HIS A 146 4.58 10.61 -1.37
C HIS A 146 6.12 10.59 -1.35
N TRP A 147 6.73 9.42 -1.60
CA TRP A 147 8.18 9.30 -1.69
C TRP A 147 8.76 10.21 -2.76
N ALA A 148 8.18 10.20 -3.95
CA ALA A 148 8.67 10.98 -5.09
C ALA A 148 8.49 12.50 -4.86
N ALA A 149 7.41 12.92 -4.20
CA ALA A 149 7.15 14.32 -3.90
C ALA A 149 8.01 14.85 -2.74
N ILE A 150 8.14 14.08 -1.64
CA ILE A 150 8.81 14.52 -0.42
C ILE A 150 10.33 14.42 -0.55
N TYR A 151 10.84 13.41 -1.25
CA TYR A 151 12.27 13.16 -1.43
C TYR A 151 12.67 13.10 -2.92
N PRO A 152 12.40 14.17 -3.70
CA PRO A 152 12.56 14.15 -5.16
C PRO A 152 14.00 13.92 -5.62
N ASP A 153 14.99 14.23 -4.78
CA ASP A 153 16.40 14.01 -5.11
C ASP A 153 16.87 12.57 -4.85
N LEU A 154 16.09 11.78 -4.09
CA LEU A 154 16.40 10.39 -3.78
C LEU A 154 15.85 9.40 -4.82
N VAL A 155 14.76 9.74 -5.51
CA VAL A 155 13.99 8.82 -6.35
C VAL A 155 14.34 9.04 -7.83
N GLU A 156 14.88 8.02 -8.50
CA GLU A 156 15.17 8.09 -9.94
C GLU A 156 13.95 7.75 -10.79
N ASN A 157 13.23 6.69 -10.42
CA ASN A 157 12.02 6.23 -11.10
C ASN A 157 10.92 5.94 -10.08
N VAL A 158 9.67 6.25 -10.41
CA VAL A 158 8.52 5.94 -9.56
C VAL A 158 7.40 5.31 -10.36
N VAL A 159 6.81 4.23 -9.83
CA VAL A 159 5.71 3.51 -10.47
C VAL A 159 4.58 3.29 -9.47
N PRO A 160 3.67 4.25 -9.32
CA PRO A 160 2.41 4.04 -8.60
C PRO A 160 1.45 3.22 -9.49
N ILE A 161 1.01 2.06 -8.97
CA ILE A 161 0.10 1.15 -9.67
C ILE A 161 -1.26 1.22 -8.99
N CYS A 162 -2.34 1.46 -9.75
CA CYS A 162 -3.71 1.59 -9.23
C CYS A 162 -3.76 2.47 -7.97
N ALA A 163 -3.30 3.71 -8.11
CA ALA A 163 -3.23 4.70 -7.04
C ALA A 163 -3.24 6.12 -7.61
N THR A 164 -3.60 7.08 -6.78
CA THR A 164 -3.58 8.51 -7.06
C THR A 164 -2.71 9.24 -6.03
N ALA A 165 -2.26 10.44 -6.32
CA ALA A 165 -1.46 11.25 -5.40
C ALA A 165 -2.29 11.77 -4.21
N LYS A 166 -3.63 11.76 -4.35
CA LYS A 166 -4.59 12.19 -3.33
C LYS A 166 -5.83 11.31 -3.33
N CYS A 167 -6.39 11.03 -2.17
CA CYS A 167 -7.67 10.35 -2.05
C CYS A 167 -8.79 11.24 -2.61
N SER A 168 -9.49 10.78 -3.66
CA SER A 168 -10.63 11.49 -4.23
C SER A 168 -11.86 11.42 -3.32
N GLY A 169 -12.82 12.35 -3.50
CA GLY A 169 -14.06 12.33 -2.71
C GLY A 169 -14.87 11.05 -2.87
N HIS A 170 -14.89 10.46 -4.08
CA HIS A 170 -15.56 9.20 -4.34
C HIS A 170 -14.86 8.02 -3.62
N ASN A 171 -13.53 7.99 -3.67
CA ASN A 171 -12.72 7.02 -2.96
C ASN A 171 -12.90 7.15 -1.44
N TRP A 172 -12.94 8.39 -0.93
CA TRP A 172 -13.20 8.66 0.49
C TRP A 172 -14.54 8.09 0.96
N LEU A 173 -15.62 8.25 0.16
CA LEU A 173 -16.95 7.71 0.47
C LEU A 173 -16.96 6.17 0.43
N PHE A 174 -16.24 5.57 -0.51
CA PHE A 174 -16.06 4.12 -0.52
C PHE A 174 -15.44 3.64 0.79
N LEU A 175 -14.35 4.25 1.23
CA LEU A 175 -13.67 3.91 2.49
C LEU A 175 -14.56 4.13 3.71
N GLU A 176 -15.36 5.20 3.73
CA GLU A 176 -16.34 5.45 4.80
C GLU A 176 -17.42 4.36 4.84
N SER A 177 -17.83 3.84 3.68
CA SER A 177 -18.76 2.70 3.64
C SER A 177 -18.19 1.43 4.26
N LEU A 178 -16.88 1.20 4.11
CA LEU A 178 -16.17 0.09 4.76
C LEU A 178 -16.10 0.27 6.27
N ILE A 179 -15.78 1.48 6.73
CA ILE A 179 -15.78 1.81 8.17
C ILE A 179 -17.16 1.60 8.77
N ALA A 180 -18.21 2.03 8.07
CA ALA A 180 -19.58 1.89 8.53
C ALA A 180 -19.98 0.43 8.78
N THR A 181 -19.45 -0.53 8.02
CA THR A 181 -19.72 -1.97 8.26
C THR A 181 -19.16 -2.46 9.60
N LEU A 182 -17.96 -2.01 9.96
CA LEU A 182 -17.32 -2.35 11.25
C LEU A 182 -18.04 -1.67 12.41
N VAL A 183 -18.32 -0.38 12.27
CA VAL A 183 -18.97 0.41 13.33
C VAL A 183 -20.40 -0.05 13.59
N ALA A 184 -21.09 -0.59 12.58
CA ALA A 184 -22.44 -1.13 12.73
C ALA A 184 -22.49 -2.47 13.47
N ASP A 185 -21.38 -3.19 13.59
CA ASP A 185 -21.31 -4.43 14.38
C ASP A 185 -21.22 -4.08 15.88
N PRO A 186 -22.23 -4.47 16.70
CA PRO A 186 -22.20 -4.20 18.13
C PRO A 186 -21.00 -4.79 18.87
N ILE A 187 -20.41 -5.88 18.34
CA ILE A 187 -19.25 -6.55 18.94
C ILE A 187 -18.00 -5.68 18.77
N PHE A 188 -17.91 -4.89 17.70
CA PHE A 188 -16.78 -3.98 17.49
C PHE A 188 -16.63 -2.92 18.60
N ALA A 189 -17.73 -2.52 19.22
CA ALA A 189 -17.78 -1.65 20.41
C ALA A 189 -16.85 -0.42 20.32
N GLY A 190 -16.80 0.24 19.16
CA GLY A 190 -15.95 1.41 18.94
C GLY A 190 -14.44 1.11 18.96
N GLY A 191 -14.05 -0.14 18.72
CA GLY A 191 -12.67 -0.61 18.76
C GLY A 191 -12.23 -1.26 20.07
N SER A 192 -13.15 -1.37 21.06
CA SER A 192 -12.87 -2.01 22.36
C SER A 192 -13.53 -3.39 22.46
N TYR A 193 -13.30 -4.25 21.46
CA TYR A 193 -13.89 -5.58 21.38
C TYR A 193 -13.11 -6.64 22.17
N ALA A 194 -13.84 -7.54 22.84
CA ALA A 194 -13.29 -8.74 23.47
C ALA A 194 -13.41 -9.99 22.58
N GLU A 195 -14.35 -9.95 21.64
CA GLU A 195 -14.58 -10.99 20.64
C GLU A 195 -14.41 -10.39 19.25
N TYR A 196 -13.98 -11.19 18.29
CA TYR A 196 -13.77 -10.71 16.93
C TYR A 196 -15.10 -10.35 16.25
N PRO A 197 -15.26 -9.16 15.64
CA PRO A 197 -16.50 -8.69 15.02
C PRO A 197 -16.74 -9.33 13.65
N HIS A 198 -17.09 -10.61 13.64
CA HIS A 198 -17.20 -11.41 12.42
C HIS A 198 -18.21 -10.87 11.42
N GLU A 199 -19.38 -10.41 11.87
CA GLU A 199 -20.43 -9.93 10.98
C GLU A 199 -20.04 -8.61 10.31
N GLY A 200 -19.44 -7.69 11.03
CA GLY A 200 -18.88 -6.45 10.50
C GLY A 200 -17.80 -6.71 9.46
N MET A 201 -16.89 -7.64 9.75
CA MET A 201 -15.82 -8.01 8.83
C MET A 201 -16.32 -8.73 7.57
N ARG A 202 -17.36 -9.56 7.68
CA ARG A 202 -18.01 -10.18 6.50
C ARG A 202 -18.71 -9.13 5.63
N ALA A 203 -19.43 -8.21 6.25
CA ALA A 203 -20.05 -7.07 5.57
C ALA A 203 -19.00 -6.20 4.86
N PHE A 204 -17.88 -5.92 5.53
CA PHE A 204 -16.71 -5.24 4.97
C PHE A 204 -16.22 -5.92 3.68
N CYS A 205 -15.97 -7.23 3.73
CA CYS A 205 -15.51 -7.99 2.56
C CYS A 205 -16.53 -7.97 1.41
N THR A 206 -17.82 -7.98 1.73
CA THR A 206 -18.90 -7.92 0.73
C THR A 206 -18.92 -6.57 0.01
N VAL A 207 -18.85 -5.47 0.75
CA VAL A 207 -18.77 -4.12 0.18
C VAL A 207 -17.48 -3.98 -0.64
N TYR A 208 -16.35 -4.41 -0.08
CA TYR A 208 -15.06 -4.30 -0.75
C TYR A 208 -15.03 -5.07 -2.07
N ALA A 209 -15.59 -6.29 -2.13
CA ALA A 209 -15.63 -7.09 -3.35
C ALA A 209 -16.37 -6.39 -4.50
N ALA A 210 -17.48 -5.70 -4.19
CA ALA A 210 -18.25 -4.95 -5.19
C ALA A 210 -17.46 -3.77 -5.80
N TRP A 211 -16.47 -3.24 -5.09
CA TRP A 211 -15.62 -2.13 -5.55
C TRP A 211 -14.29 -2.60 -6.13
N ALA A 212 -13.72 -3.67 -5.59
CA ALA A 212 -12.41 -4.19 -6.03
C ALA A 212 -12.47 -4.83 -7.42
N PHE A 213 -13.57 -5.52 -7.74
CA PHE A 213 -13.81 -6.09 -9.05
C PHE A 213 -14.68 -5.16 -9.89
N SER A 214 -14.42 -5.07 -11.19
CA SER A 214 -15.18 -4.23 -12.09
C SER A 214 -16.53 -4.83 -12.49
N GLN A 215 -17.43 -3.99 -13.02
CA GLN A 215 -18.67 -4.48 -13.62
C GLN A 215 -18.40 -5.45 -14.78
N GLU A 216 -17.34 -5.21 -15.54
CA GLU A 216 -16.97 -6.04 -16.68
C GLU A 216 -16.47 -7.43 -16.23
N PHE A 217 -15.77 -7.51 -15.11
CA PHE A 217 -15.40 -8.77 -14.47
C PHE A 217 -16.64 -9.64 -14.20
N PHE A 218 -17.69 -9.07 -13.63
CA PHE A 218 -18.93 -9.82 -13.36
C PHE A 218 -19.69 -10.18 -14.63
N ARG A 219 -19.73 -9.31 -15.63
CA ARG A 219 -20.40 -9.60 -16.93
C ARG A 219 -19.73 -10.72 -17.72
N GLN A 220 -18.42 -10.87 -17.58
CA GLN A 220 -17.64 -11.90 -18.27
C GLN A 220 -17.38 -13.13 -17.39
N ASP A 221 -18.18 -13.34 -16.35
CA ASP A 221 -18.04 -14.49 -15.45
C ASP A 221 -16.61 -14.65 -14.88
N GLY A 222 -15.94 -13.53 -14.59
CA GLY A 222 -14.56 -13.51 -14.09
C GLY A 222 -14.34 -14.35 -12.82
N HIS A 223 -15.39 -14.58 -12.03
CA HIS A 223 -15.36 -15.45 -10.86
C HIS A 223 -14.92 -16.89 -11.19
N ILE A 224 -15.21 -17.38 -12.39
CA ILE A 224 -14.77 -18.72 -12.85
C ILE A 224 -13.23 -18.78 -12.93
N LYS A 225 -12.58 -17.68 -13.32
CA LYS A 225 -11.10 -17.60 -13.35
C LYS A 225 -10.48 -17.64 -11.95
N LEU A 226 -11.25 -17.28 -10.91
CA LEU A 226 -10.88 -17.43 -9.52
C LEU A 226 -11.13 -18.83 -8.96
N GLY A 227 -11.73 -19.73 -9.77
CA GLY A 227 -12.11 -21.08 -9.34
C GLY A 227 -13.35 -21.09 -8.45
N LEU A 228 -14.20 -20.07 -8.53
CA LEU A 228 -15.44 -19.96 -7.76
C LEU A 228 -16.62 -20.51 -8.55
N ASP A 229 -17.54 -21.18 -7.87
CA ASP A 229 -18.76 -21.74 -8.47
C ASP A 229 -19.81 -20.65 -8.76
N SER A 230 -19.76 -19.54 -8.03
CA SER A 230 -20.70 -18.42 -8.14
C SER A 230 -20.01 -17.08 -7.94
N PHE A 231 -20.49 -16.03 -8.63
CA PHE A 231 -20.08 -14.66 -8.34
C PHE A 231 -20.40 -14.22 -6.90
N LYS A 232 -21.38 -14.89 -6.25
CA LYS A 232 -21.74 -14.62 -4.84
C LYS A 232 -20.64 -14.97 -3.85
N ASP A 233 -19.67 -15.77 -4.29
CA ASP A 233 -18.55 -16.22 -3.47
C ASP A 233 -17.33 -15.28 -3.61
N THR A 234 -17.41 -14.22 -4.44
CA THR A 234 -16.31 -13.23 -4.56
C THR A 234 -15.94 -12.53 -3.25
N PRO A 235 -16.85 -12.25 -2.29
CA PRO A 235 -16.47 -11.76 -0.99
C PRO A 235 -15.51 -12.67 -0.21
N ASP A 236 -15.56 -13.98 -0.43
CA ASP A 236 -14.70 -14.94 0.26
C ASP A 236 -13.23 -14.81 -0.17
N VAL A 237 -12.97 -14.32 -1.39
CA VAL A 237 -11.61 -13.98 -1.85
C VAL A 237 -11.05 -12.85 -0.99
N LEU A 238 -11.84 -11.82 -0.72
CA LEU A 238 -11.46 -10.68 0.11
C LEU A 238 -11.38 -11.09 1.60
N ALA A 239 -12.26 -12.00 2.03
CA ALA A 239 -12.25 -12.52 3.38
C ALA A 239 -10.93 -13.23 3.74
N GLN A 240 -10.32 -13.94 2.80
CA GLN A 240 -9.00 -14.56 2.99
C GLN A 240 -7.90 -13.53 3.28
N LEU A 241 -8.04 -12.31 2.76
CA LEU A 241 -7.08 -11.22 2.95
C LEU A 241 -7.33 -10.41 4.22
N PHE A 242 -8.58 -10.19 4.59
CA PHE A 242 -8.95 -9.22 5.63
C PHE A 242 -9.35 -9.86 6.97
N ILE A 243 -10.06 -11.00 6.98
CA ILE A 243 -10.51 -11.64 8.23
C ILE A 243 -9.35 -12.04 9.17
N PRO A 244 -8.16 -12.46 8.69
CA PRO A 244 -7.04 -12.76 9.59
C PRO A 244 -6.44 -11.53 10.30
N GLN A 245 -6.85 -10.32 9.93
CA GLN A 245 -6.28 -9.08 10.43
C GLN A 245 -7.05 -8.54 11.64
N ASP A 246 -6.37 -7.81 12.50
CA ASP A 246 -7.03 -7.08 13.59
C ASP A 246 -7.88 -5.94 13.01
N PRO A 247 -9.16 -5.78 13.43
CA PRO A 247 -10.05 -4.74 12.93
C PRO A 247 -9.58 -3.30 13.20
N ASN A 248 -8.94 -3.02 14.33
CA ASN A 248 -8.38 -1.69 14.62
C ASN A 248 -7.18 -1.39 13.72
N ASP A 249 -6.33 -2.40 13.45
CA ASP A 249 -5.21 -2.27 12.53
C ASP A 249 -5.72 -1.94 11.11
N LEU A 250 -6.77 -2.63 10.68
CA LEU A 250 -7.40 -2.39 9.40
C LEU A 250 -8.04 -0.99 9.33
N LEU A 251 -8.78 -0.61 10.36
CA LEU A 251 -9.40 0.71 10.46
C LEU A 251 -8.35 1.83 10.39
N THR A 252 -7.23 1.67 11.09
CA THR A 252 -6.10 2.62 11.05
C THR A 252 -5.62 2.81 9.62
N ARG A 253 -5.38 1.73 8.86
CA ARG A 253 -4.93 1.83 7.46
C ARG A 253 -5.99 2.43 6.53
N ILE A 254 -7.26 2.16 6.76
CA ILE A 254 -8.35 2.82 6.01
C ILE A 254 -8.31 4.33 6.26
N ARG A 255 -8.11 4.77 7.49
CA ARG A 255 -7.97 6.21 7.82
C ARG A 255 -6.71 6.82 7.20
N VAL A 256 -5.59 6.09 7.19
CA VAL A 256 -4.36 6.49 6.46
C VAL A 256 -4.67 6.74 4.98
N TRP A 257 -5.44 5.86 4.34
CA TRP A 257 -5.82 6.02 2.96
C TRP A 257 -6.80 7.17 2.72
N GLN A 258 -7.82 7.33 3.57
CA GLN A 258 -8.76 8.46 3.47
C GLN A 258 -8.08 9.83 3.53
N ASN A 259 -7.01 9.94 4.34
CA ASN A 259 -6.24 11.16 4.53
C ASN A 259 -5.02 11.26 3.59
N ALA A 260 -4.90 10.38 2.60
CA ALA A 260 -3.78 10.43 1.68
C ALA A 260 -3.86 11.67 0.79
N ASP A 261 -2.86 12.53 0.89
CA ASP A 261 -2.65 13.73 0.09
C ASP A 261 -1.16 14.07 0.13
N ILE A 262 -0.47 14.04 -1.02
CA ILE A 262 0.97 14.33 -1.09
C ILE A 262 1.33 15.75 -0.68
N SER A 263 0.35 16.65 -0.64
CA SER A 263 0.53 18.05 -0.24
C SER A 263 0.24 18.33 1.23
N ASP A 264 -0.44 17.40 1.94
CA ASP A 264 -0.75 17.56 3.36
C ASP A 264 0.47 17.23 4.23
N ASN A 265 1.43 18.15 4.24
CA ASN A 265 2.65 18.07 5.04
C ASN A 265 3.29 19.46 5.18
N PRO A 266 4.28 19.65 6.08
CA PRO A 266 4.93 20.93 6.30
C PRO A 266 5.68 21.51 5.08
N ILE A 267 6.00 20.69 4.07
CA ILE A 267 6.74 21.12 2.87
C ILE A 267 5.82 21.89 1.94
N TYR A 268 4.64 21.31 1.63
CA TYR A 268 3.72 21.83 0.63
C TYR A 268 2.50 22.56 1.22
N GLN A 269 2.16 22.31 2.49
CA GLN A 269 1.10 23.02 3.23
C GLN A 269 -0.26 23.04 2.48
N GLY A 270 -0.59 21.95 1.79
CA GLY A 270 -1.82 21.79 1.01
C GLY A 270 -1.73 22.25 -0.46
N ASP A 271 -0.59 22.72 -0.92
CA ASP A 271 -0.38 23.08 -2.34
C ASP A 271 -0.11 21.82 -3.18
N PHE A 272 -1.19 21.24 -3.68
CA PHE A 272 -1.16 19.98 -4.41
C PHE A 272 -0.44 20.07 -5.75
N GLU A 273 -0.61 21.19 -6.49
CA GLU A 273 0.05 21.39 -7.77
C GLU A 273 1.56 21.52 -7.61
N SER A 274 2.01 22.26 -6.59
CA SER A 274 3.44 22.35 -6.24
C SER A 274 4.00 20.98 -5.82
N ALA A 275 3.25 20.18 -5.10
CA ALA A 275 3.68 18.85 -4.72
C ALA A 275 3.88 17.91 -5.91
N LEU A 276 2.92 17.88 -6.86
CA LEU A 276 3.06 17.14 -8.12
C LEU A 276 4.24 17.64 -8.96
N GLY A 277 4.32 18.97 -9.14
CA GLY A 277 5.38 19.61 -9.92
C GLY A 277 6.80 19.43 -9.37
N SER A 278 6.93 19.06 -8.09
CA SER A 278 8.23 18.81 -7.44
C SER A 278 8.83 17.44 -7.78
N ILE A 279 8.03 16.50 -8.30
CA ILE A 279 8.47 15.15 -8.62
C ILE A 279 9.49 15.19 -9.75
N LYS A 280 10.75 14.85 -9.45
CA LYS A 280 11.87 14.81 -10.41
C LYS A 280 12.07 13.44 -11.04
N ALA A 281 11.51 12.41 -10.42
CA ALA A 281 11.61 11.04 -10.91
C ALA A 281 10.95 10.89 -12.29
N LYS A 282 11.45 9.96 -13.10
CA LYS A 282 10.65 9.46 -14.22
C LYS A 282 9.47 8.71 -13.64
N ALA A 283 8.27 9.24 -13.83
CA ALA A 283 7.04 8.70 -13.24
C ALA A 283 6.25 7.93 -14.30
N MET A 284 5.99 6.66 -14.04
CA MET A 284 5.06 5.86 -14.84
C MET A 284 3.82 5.57 -14.02
N LEU A 285 2.74 6.27 -14.30
CA LEU A 285 1.46 6.10 -13.62
C LEU A 285 0.69 4.97 -14.29
N MET A 286 0.34 3.93 -13.51
CA MET A 286 -0.27 2.72 -14.04
C MET A 286 -1.67 2.46 -13.44
N PRO A 287 -2.71 3.25 -13.79
CA PRO A 287 -4.08 2.93 -13.41
C PRO A 287 -4.57 1.67 -14.14
N ALA A 288 -5.53 0.95 -13.53
CA ALA A 288 -6.26 -0.10 -14.23
C ALA A 288 -7.49 0.51 -14.93
N SER A 289 -7.70 0.17 -16.20
CA SER A 289 -8.75 0.75 -17.06
C SER A 289 -10.18 0.61 -16.52
N THR A 290 -10.40 -0.32 -15.60
CA THR A 290 -11.71 -0.60 -15.02
C THR A 290 -11.73 -0.45 -13.49
N ASP A 291 -10.71 0.19 -12.89
CA ASP A 291 -10.69 0.50 -11.45
C ASP A 291 -11.84 1.45 -11.10
N GLN A 292 -12.54 1.18 -10.02
CA GLN A 292 -13.72 1.93 -9.64
C GLN A 292 -13.46 3.02 -8.61
N TYR A 293 -12.30 3.04 -7.97
CA TYR A 293 -11.97 4.00 -6.91
C TYR A 293 -10.61 4.71 -7.09
N PHE A 294 -9.69 4.17 -7.90
CA PHE A 294 -8.53 4.89 -8.42
C PHE A 294 -8.71 5.10 -9.92
N TRP A 295 -9.33 6.22 -10.28
CA TRP A 295 -9.79 6.43 -11.63
C TRP A 295 -8.65 6.89 -12.54
N SER A 296 -8.64 6.36 -13.77
CA SER A 296 -7.61 6.65 -14.78
C SER A 296 -7.53 8.14 -15.15
N ASP A 297 -8.66 8.87 -15.10
CA ASP A 297 -8.66 10.30 -15.39
C ASP A 297 -7.96 11.11 -14.30
N ASP A 298 -8.05 10.72 -13.02
CA ASP A 298 -7.29 11.36 -11.94
C ASP A 298 -5.77 11.25 -12.23
N ASN A 299 -5.29 10.06 -12.64
CA ASN A 299 -3.90 9.89 -13.04
C ASN A 299 -3.52 10.65 -14.32
N ARG A 300 -4.47 10.86 -15.24
CA ARG A 300 -4.23 11.69 -16.44
C ARG A 300 -3.98 13.13 -16.07
N ASP A 301 -4.78 13.66 -15.14
CA ASP A 301 -4.63 15.03 -14.64
C ASP A 301 -3.30 15.17 -13.87
N GLU A 302 -2.97 14.23 -13.00
CA GLU A 302 -1.69 14.18 -12.27
C GLU A 302 -0.48 14.13 -13.23
N ALA A 303 -0.55 13.27 -14.26
CA ALA A 303 0.50 13.16 -15.27
C ALA A 303 0.69 14.45 -16.08
N SER A 304 -0.34 15.29 -16.20
CA SER A 304 -0.23 16.58 -16.90
C SER A 304 0.60 17.60 -16.13
N VAL A 305 0.74 17.45 -14.82
CA VAL A 305 1.48 18.36 -13.92
C VAL A 305 2.88 17.84 -13.59
N ILE A 306 3.05 16.52 -13.48
CA ILE A 306 4.36 15.91 -13.16
C ILE A 306 5.32 16.07 -14.36
N PRO A 307 6.52 16.67 -14.20
CA PRO A 307 7.39 17.04 -15.32
C PRO A 307 7.83 15.89 -16.23
N TYR A 308 8.02 14.69 -15.69
CA TYR A 308 8.51 13.52 -16.42
C TYR A 308 7.58 12.33 -16.25
N ALA A 309 6.27 12.54 -16.48
CA ALA A 309 5.27 11.51 -16.32
C ALA A 309 4.89 10.83 -17.64
N GLU A 310 4.66 9.53 -17.57
CA GLU A 310 4.01 8.72 -18.58
C GLU A 310 2.78 8.05 -17.96
N LEU A 311 1.63 8.10 -18.64
CA LEU A 311 0.44 7.33 -18.26
C LEU A 311 0.46 6.01 -19.03
N ARG A 312 0.52 4.89 -18.30
CA ARG A 312 0.54 3.54 -18.86
C ARG A 312 -0.63 2.72 -18.29
N GLU A 313 -1.82 2.92 -18.84
CA GLU A 313 -3.06 2.28 -18.38
C GLU A 313 -3.01 0.76 -18.60
N ILE A 314 -3.32 -0.02 -17.55
CA ILE A 314 -3.39 -1.49 -17.57
C ILE A 314 -4.74 -1.88 -18.20
N PRO A 315 -4.75 -2.56 -19.38
CA PRO A 315 -5.98 -2.91 -20.09
C PRO A 315 -6.62 -4.16 -19.47
N THR A 316 -7.31 -4.00 -18.36
CA THR A 316 -7.85 -5.11 -17.57
C THR A 316 -9.36 -5.02 -17.36
N ILE A 317 -10.01 -6.18 -17.21
CA ILE A 317 -11.39 -6.27 -16.75
C ILE A 317 -11.48 -6.52 -15.23
N TRP A 318 -10.37 -6.67 -14.54
CA TRP A 318 -10.32 -7.10 -13.13
C TRP A 318 -10.55 -5.96 -12.13
N GLY A 319 -10.82 -4.74 -12.60
CA GLY A 319 -10.91 -3.58 -11.72
C GLY A 319 -9.58 -3.31 -11.02
N HIS A 320 -9.64 -2.96 -9.75
CA HIS A 320 -8.46 -2.74 -8.91
C HIS A 320 -7.54 -3.98 -8.82
N MET A 321 -8.13 -5.16 -8.87
CA MET A 321 -7.39 -6.42 -8.75
C MET A 321 -6.42 -6.66 -9.92
N GLY A 322 -6.61 -5.97 -11.06
CA GLY A 322 -5.67 -5.96 -12.18
C GLY A 322 -4.29 -5.40 -11.77
N GLY A 323 -4.26 -4.34 -10.97
CA GLY A 323 -3.01 -3.76 -10.43
C GLY A 323 -2.29 -4.64 -9.40
N LEU A 324 -2.96 -5.67 -8.89
CA LEU A 324 -2.37 -6.71 -8.04
C LEU A 324 -1.89 -7.92 -8.84
N GLY A 325 -2.00 -7.89 -10.18
CA GLY A 325 -1.52 -8.95 -11.05
C GLY A 325 -2.24 -10.30 -10.84
N MET A 326 -3.52 -10.27 -10.51
CA MET A 326 -4.31 -11.51 -10.36
C MET A 326 -4.46 -12.25 -11.69
N ASP A 327 -4.62 -11.53 -12.79
CA ASP A 327 -4.51 -12.09 -14.14
C ASP A 327 -3.04 -12.10 -14.60
N SER A 328 -2.63 -13.17 -15.29
CA SER A 328 -1.25 -13.29 -15.78
C SER A 328 -0.90 -12.24 -16.84
N ASN A 329 -1.87 -11.84 -17.69
CA ASN A 329 -1.64 -10.82 -18.71
C ASN A 329 -1.41 -9.45 -18.08
N ASP A 330 -2.16 -9.10 -17.03
CA ASP A 330 -1.98 -7.85 -16.29
C ASP A 330 -0.60 -7.82 -15.63
N ARG A 331 -0.20 -8.94 -15.01
CA ARG A 331 1.11 -9.09 -14.39
C ARG A 331 2.26 -8.95 -15.38
N ASP A 332 2.14 -9.57 -16.54
CA ASP A 332 3.17 -9.49 -17.59
C ASP A 332 3.22 -8.10 -18.22
N PHE A 333 2.08 -7.41 -18.35
CA PHE A 333 2.02 -6.02 -18.79
C PHE A 333 2.74 -5.08 -17.82
N ILE A 334 2.46 -5.20 -16.51
CA ILE A 334 3.10 -4.40 -15.45
C ILE A 334 4.61 -4.66 -15.43
N ASP A 335 5.01 -5.93 -15.44
CA ASP A 335 6.41 -6.33 -15.40
C ASP A 335 7.21 -5.79 -16.60
N LYS A 336 6.64 -5.92 -17.80
CA LYS A 336 7.26 -5.38 -19.02
C LYS A 336 7.40 -3.86 -18.95
N ALA A 337 6.35 -3.16 -18.51
CA ALA A 337 6.38 -1.70 -18.39
C ALA A 337 7.45 -1.23 -17.39
N ILE A 338 7.57 -1.90 -16.25
CA ILE A 338 8.63 -1.60 -15.27
C ILE A 338 10.01 -1.86 -15.89
N GLY A 339 10.20 -2.97 -16.60
CA GLY A 339 11.48 -3.26 -17.28
C GLY A 339 11.87 -2.17 -18.27
N GLU A 340 10.95 -1.73 -19.12
CA GLU A 340 11.16 -0.63 -20.08
C GLU A 340 11.56 0.70 -19.41
N LEU A 341 11.13 0.93 -18.17
CA LEU A 341 11.46 2.16 -17.44
C LEU A 341 12.86 2.13 -16.80
N ILE A 342 13.25 0.96 -16.26
CA ILE A 342 14.47 0.86 -15.44
C ILE A 342 15.70 0.30 -16.20
N ASP A 343 15.54 -0.25 -17.40
CA ASP A 343 16.66 -0.68 -18.26
C ASP A 343 17.26 0.51 -19.01
#